data_42106a9350987a656449b34fb19180a7
#
_entry.id   42106a9350987a656449b34fb19180a7
#
_cell.length_a   1.000
_cell.length_b   1.000
_cell.length_c   1.000
_cell.angle_alpha   90.00
_cell.angle_beta   90.00
_cell.angle_gamma   90.00
#
_symmetry.space_group_name_H-M   'P 1'
#
loop_
_entity.id
_entity.type
_entity.pdbx_description
1 polymer ?
#
loop_
_entity_poly.entity_id
_entity_poly.type
_entity_poly.pdbx_seq_one_letter_code
_entity_poly.pdbx_strand_id
1 'polypeptide(L)'
;MQNIAKYMGLLVAFAALTSCNDLDKIPLDQLSDGSYWKSNEDATKAVNDLYTCYPEWDGNGIIGLVDEAINSDDAVHGIKWSEGNLAKGIYDPQDFDWRTNYGTIRQANIILKKVPETAAMTDAEKKTVMAQARFFRAYQYFQLIRQFGDVPYTESPLELSDQENIVRNPKSEVYSHLMDDFDYAAANLPASWSGADDGRITKGGALAMKARAALSQNDWQRARDAAKAVMDMNIYELYDAHNTGNYKKLFWSETDVNCKETILKRQFVANKNDWYLIGWEAFPTMGWGGLNPTQSLVDAFEDVNGAPIAQSTVYNAANPFANRDPRLEVVVLHDGETMYGKTLKVAPLQSCYPTGISTHGDATATGYNQQKWLDPTCNPQTDGWHMGGDYKILRYAEVLLTYAEAENELSPLSSSAFDAVNQVRRRVGMPDLQNTNPALPTYCGTQAALRERIHNEWRVEFALEGGHRQWDIRRWGIAAQVLNAPVYGLTYLLRAPHAGETAQPGDNNRVCDLYSSDPNAVRIKVRDGHYEAHNVLYPIPQKERDLNKKLTQNPGYPQ
;
A
#
# COMPACT_ATOMS: atom_id res chain seq x y z
N MET A 1 40.45 -16.17 75.72
CA MET A 1 39.98 -15.18 74.74
C MET A 1 40.28 -15.58 73.26
N GLN A 2 41.33 -16.33 72.96
CA GLN A 2 41.64 -16.72 71.55
C GLN A 2 40.68 -17.72 70.90
N ASN A 3 40.01 -18.59 71.68
CA ASN A 3 39.08 -19.57 71.11
C ASN A 3 37.70 -19.01 70.78
N ILE A 4 37.23 -17.95 71.50
CA ILE A 4 35.94 -17.30 71.22
C ILE A 4 35.97 -16.54 69.91
N ALA A 5 37.12 -15.92 69.56
CA ALA A 5 37.28 -15.19 68.28
C ALA A 5 37.28 -16.13 67.05
N LYS A 6 37.76 -17.38 67.19
CA LYS A 6 37.69 -18.40 66.13
C LYS A 6 36.28 -18.89 65.82
N TYR A 7 35.48 -19.07 66.84
CA TYR A 7 34.07 -19.52 66.67
C TYR A 7 33.17 -18.40 66.19
N MET A 8 33.42 -17.14 66.60
CA MET A 8 32.74 -15.97 66.03
C MET A 8 33.10 -15.76 64.54
N GLY A 9 34.34 -15.97 64.12
CA GLY A 9 34.76 -15.93 62.74
C GLY A 9 34.08 -16.99 61.86
N LEU A 10 33.88 -18.21 62.37
CA LEU A 10 33.19 -19.30 61.66
C LEU A 10 31.68 -19.05 61.54
N LEU A 11 31.03 -18.47 62.58
CA LEU A 11 29.61 -18.12 62.54
C LEU A 11 29.29 -16.96 61.57
N VAL A 12 30.18 -15.99 61.48
CA VAL A 12 30.04 -14.88 60.50
C VAL A 12 30.28 -15.38 59.06
N ALA A 13 31.24 -16.33 58.86
CA ALA A 13 31.47 -16.95 57.56
C ALA A 13 30.30 -17.84 57.11
N PHE A 14 29.60 -18.52 58.05
CA PHE A 14 28.42 -19.35 57.75
C PHE A 14 27.17 -18.49 57.48
N ALA A 15 27.03 -17.35 58.16
CA ALA A 15 25.94 -16.39 57.91
C ALA A 15 26.10 -15.68 56.57
N ALA A 16 27.33 -15.50 56.08
CA ALA A 16 27.60 -14.91 54.75
C ALA A 16 27.29 -15.87 53.57
N LEU A 17 27.25 -17.18 53.82
CA LEU A 17 26.94 -18.18 52.79
C LEU A 17 25.45 -18.47 52.63
N THR A 18 24.56 -17.98 53.53
CA THR A 18 23.11 -18.12 53.40
C THR A 18 22.44 -16.87 52.82
N SER A 19 23.19 -15.84 52.46
CA SER A 19 22.68 -14.56 51.89
C SER A 19 22.59 -14.52 50.36
N CYS A 20 22.80 -15.64 49.68
CA CYS A 20 22.68 -15.73 48.23
C CYS A 20 21.47 -16.57 47.81
N ASN A 21 20.31 -16.27 48.37
CA ASN A 21 19.03 -16.73 47.82
C ASN A 21 18.20 -15.49 47.51
N ASP A 22 18.37 -14.96 46.34
CA ASP A 22 17.43 -14.17 45.51
C ASP A 22 18.18 -13.32 44.47
N LEU A 23 18.93 -14.00 43.61
CA LEU A 23 19.46 -13.35 42.39
C LEU A 23 18.38 -13.25 41.29
N ASP A 24 17.23 -13.89 41.50
CA ASP A 24 16.07 -13.79 40.61
C ASP A 24 15.03 -12.77 41.13
N LYS A 25 15.48 -11.63 41.66
CA LYS A 25 14.54 -10.52 41.89
C LYS A 25 14.12 -9.94 40.56
N ILE A 26 12.93 -10.31 40.14
CA ILE A 26 12.22 -9.62 39.05
C ILE A 26 12.10 -8.16 39.48
N PRO A 27 12.64 -7.18 38.72
CA PRO A 27 12.44 -5.77 39.02
C PRO A 27 10.94 -5.48 39.12
N LEU A 28 10.47 -4.94 40.24
CA LEU A 28 9.05 -4.62 40.47
C LEU A 28 8.58 -3.44 39.62
N ASP A 29 9.51 -2.72 39.03
CA ASP A 29 9.33 -1.54 38.18
C ASP A 29 9.51 -1.83 36.66
N GLN A 30 9.86 -3.07 36.31
CA GLN A 30 9.96 -3.51 34.92
C GLN A 30 9.08 -4.74 34.68
N LEU A 31 8.35 -4.73 33.56
CA LEU A 31 7.59 -5.89 33.12
C LEU A 31 8.56 -6.98 32.68
N SER A 32 8.68 -8.04 33.48
CA SER A 32 9.44 -9.24 33.13
C SER A 32 8.51 -10.26 32.48
N ASP A 33 9.10 -11.18 31.70
CA ASP A 33 8.36 -12.26 31.03
C ASP A 33 7.51 -13.10 32.03
N GLY A 34 8.02 -13.32 33.26
CA GLY A 34 7.30 -14.04 34.32
C GLY A 34 6.16 -13.26 35.00
N SER A 35 6.10 -11.93 34.83
CA SER A 35 5.08 -11.06 35.44
C SER A 35 4.03 -10.54 34.48
N TYR A 36 4.26 -10.59 33.17
CA TYR A 36 3.43 -9.95 32.15
C TYR A 36 2.20 -10.78 31.77
N TRP A 37 2.33 -12.05 31.46
CA TRP A 37 1.29 -12.90 30.85
C TRP A 37 0.28 -13.44 31.87
N LYS A 38 -0.52 -12.58 32.56
CA LYS A 38 -1.42 -12.98 33.63
C LYS A 38 -2.89 -12.91 33.27
N SER A 39 -3.27 -12.16 32.23
CA SER A 39 -4.66 -11.89 31.90
C SER A 39 -4.89 -11.76 30.41
N ASN A 40 -6.18 -11.77 30.01
CA ASN A 40 -6.59 -11.43 28.63
C ASN A 40 -6.20 -9.98 28.28
N GLU A 41 -6.21 -9.05 29.25
CA GLU A 41 -5.80 -7.67 29.02
C GLU A 41 -4.32 -7.56 28.61
N ASP A 42 -3.44 -8.33 29.28
CA ASP A 42 -2.02 -8.34 28.94
C ASP A 42 -1.79 -8.91 27.53
N ALA A 43 -2.44 -10.02 27.21
CA ALA A 43 -2.38 -10.62 25.88
C ALA A 43 -2.94 -9.67 24.81
N THR A 44 -4.00 -8.94 25.10
CA THR A 44 -4.59 -7.94 24.20
C THR A 44 -3.63 -6.75 23.98
N LYS A 45 -2.94 -6.27 25.02
CA LYS A 45 -1.91 -5.22 24.88
C LYS A 45 -0.77 -5.68 24.00
N ALA A 46 -0.30 -6.93 24.15
CA ALA A 46 0.73 -7.48 23.28
C ALA A 46 0.30 -7.56 21.81
N VAL A 47 -0.96 -7.93 21.54
CA VAL A 47 -1.52 -7.94 20.18
C VAL A 47 -1.66 -6.53 19.62
N ASN A 48 -2.02 -5.53 20.44
CA ASN A 48 -2.15 -4.15 19.98
C ASN A 48 -0.85 -3.61 19.39
N ASP A 49 0.29 -4.03 19.92
CA ASP A 49 1.61 -3.66 19.39
C ASP A 49 1.81 -4.15 17.95
N LEU A 50 1.25 -5.29 17.56
CA LEU A 50 1.34 -5.81 16.20
C LEU A 50 0.68 -4.90 15.15
N TYR A 51 -0.32 -4.09 15.53
CA TYR A 51 -0.98 -3.16 14.62
C TYR A 51 -0.10 -1.99 14.20
N THR A 52 1.02 -1.76 14.90
CA THR A 52 2.01 -0.74 14.53
C THR A 52 2.85 -1.13 13.32
N CYS A 53 2.77 -2.39 12.86
CA CYS A 53 3.54 -2.89 11.73
C CYS A 53 3.07 -2.40 10.35
N TYR A 54 1.91 -1.76 10.27
CA TYR A 54 1.48 -1.15 9.01
C TYR A 54 2.37 0.06 8.70
N PRO A 55 2.78 0.21 7.42
CA PRO A 55 3.63 1.33 7.03
C PRO A 55 3.06 2.66 7.53
N GLU A 56 3.93 3.46 8.12
CA GLU A 56 3.67 4.85 8.53
C GLU A 56 4.69 5.75 7.84
N TRP A 57 4.43 7.06 7.86
CA TRP A 57 5.45 8.03 7.53
C TRP A 57 6.50 8.04 8.64
N ASP A 58 7.75 7.70 8.31
CA ASP A 58 8.82 7.51 9.30
C ASP A 58 9.65 8.78 9.60
N GLY A 59 9.18 9.94 9.14
CA GLY A 59 9.88 11.21 9.34
C GLY A 59 11.16 11.40 8.51
N ASN A 60 11.65 10.35 7.84
CA ASN A 60 12.76 10.44 6.89
C ASN A 60 12.30 10.68 5.46
N GLY A 61 11.05 10.93 5.34
CA GLY A 61 10.37 11.35 4.15
C GLY A 61 10.04 10.19 3.24
N ILE A 62 8.82 9.96 2.94
CA ILE A 62 8.43 9.68 1.59
C ILE A 62 7.83 8.35 1.32
N ILE A 63 7.87 7.36 2.13
CA ILE A 63 7.15 6.14 1.79
C ILE A 63 6.00 5.95 2.77
N GLY A 64 5.03 6.86 2.65
CA GLY A 64 3.72 6.62 3.25
C GLY A 64 2.93 5.61 2.44
N LEU A 65 1.84 5.16 3.01
CA LEU A 65 0.93 4.18 2.39
C LEU A 65 0.47 4.57 0.96
N VAL A 66 0.50 5.86 0.61
CA VAL A 66 0.09 6.39 -0.69
C VAL A 66 1.27 6.49 -1.66
N ASP A 67 2.45 6.87 -1.16
CA ASP A 67 3.64 7.18 -1.97
C ASP A 67 4.24 5.96 -2.70
N GLU A 68 3.95 4.73 -2.29
CA GLU A 68 4.42 3.54 -3.00
C GLU A 68 4.06 3.53 -4.51
N ALA A 69 3.09 4.35 -4.93
CA ALA A 69 2.72 4.51 -6.34
C ALA A 69 3.88 5.03 -7.21
N ILE A 70 4.86 5.77 -6.63
CA ILE A 70 6.05 6.25 -7.35
C ILE A 70 6.97 5.12 -7.85
N ASN A 71 6.87 3.93 -7.25
CA ASN A 71 7.64 2.75 -7.65
C ASN A 71 7.03 2.02 -8.85
N SER A 72 6.16 2.70 -9.60
CA SER A 72 5.47 2.19 -10.79
C SER A 72 5.48 3.22 -11.94
N ASP A 73 4.70 2.95 -12.97
CA ASP A 73 4.47 3.87 -14.09
C ASP A 73 3.27 4.82 -13.87
N ASP A 74 2.66 4.82 -12.67
CA ASP A 74 1.48 5.62 -12.37
C ASP A 74 1.82 7.02 -11.84
N ALA A 75 2.91 7.17 -11.09
CA ALA A 75 3.26 8.45 -10.50
C ALA A 75 4.78 8.66 -10.40
N VAL A 76 5.17 9.92 -10.18
CA VAL A 76 6.52 10.32 -9.81
C VAL A 76 6.45 11.25 -8.60
N HIS A 77 7.57 11.41 -7.92
CA HIS A 77 7.67 12.37 -6.84
C HIS A 77 7.72 13.79 -7.38
N GLY A 78 6.85 14.67 -6.91
CA GLY A 78 6.86 16.11 -7.24
C GLY A 78 8.09 16.82 -6.67
N ILE A 79 8.55 16.36 -5.52
CA ILE A 79 9.68 16.93 -4.80
C ILE A 79 10.96 16.20 -5.22
N LYS A 80 11.75 16.83 -6.07
CA LYS A 80 12.92 16.21 -6.72
C LYS A 80 14.00 15.66 -5.79
N TRP A 81 14.18 16.24 -4.60
CA TRP A 81 15.19 15.78 -3.64
C TRP A 81 14.75 14.52 -2.87
N SER A 82 13.50 14.18 -2.94
CA SER A 82 12.90 13.09 -2.16
C SER A 82 12.66 11.82 -2.98
N GLU A 83 12.88 11.83 -4.29
CA GLU A 83 12.74 10.65 -5.13
C GLU A 83 13.80 9.60 -4.78
N GLY A 84 13.35 8.51 -4.15
CA GLY A 84 14.21 7.41 -3.71
C GLY A 84 14.86 6.64 -4.85
N ASN A 85 15.91 5.88 -4.53
CA ASN A 85 16.63 5.04 -5.48
C ASN A 85 15.71 4.00 -6.16
N LEU A 86 14.80 3.40 -5.40
CA LEU A 86 13.85 2.39 -5.91
C LEU A 86 12.99 2.91 -7.06
N ALA A 87 12.46 4.14 -6.93
CA ALA A 87 11.67 4.80 -7.98
C ALA A 87 12.49 5.08 -9.25
N LYS A 88 13.81 5.23 -9.11
CA LYS A 88 14.76 5.42 -10.22
C LYS A 88 15.27 4.10 -10.82
N GLY A 89 14.79 2.96 -10.32
CA GLY A 89 15.26 1.64 -10.74
C GLY A 89 16.64 1.27 -10.19
N ILE A 90 17.11 1.94 -9.15
CA ILE A 90 18.38 1.65 -8.46
C ILE A 90 18.07 0.79 -7.24
N TYR A 91 18.63 -0.42 -7.20
CA TYR A 91 18.37 -1.42 -6.16
C TYR A 91 19.67 -1.73 -5.42
N ASP A 92 20.09 -0.81 -4.54
CA ASP A 92 21.26 -1.01 -3.69
C ASP A 92 20.88 -1.87 -2.46
N PRO A 93 21.55 -2.99 -2.17
CA PRO A 93 21.30 -3.80 -0.97
C PRO A 93 21.38 -3.03 0.35
N GLN A 94 22.01 -1.86 0.38
CA GLN A 94 22.10 -1.02 1.58
C GLN A 94 20.83 -0.22 1.86
N ASP A 95 19.98 -0.01 0.84
CA ASP A 95 18.73 0.74 0.94
C ASP A 95 17.57 -0.10 1.49
N PHE A 96 17.75 -1.41 1.59
CA PHE A 96 16.71 -2.33 2.01
C PHE A 96 16.87 -2.77 3.45
N ASP A 97 15.74 -3.03 4.10
CA ASP A 97 15.65 -3.46 5.49
C ASP A 97 14.46 -4.42 5.65
N TRP A 98 14.57 -5.38 6.54
CA TRP A 98 13.48 -6.27 6.92
C TRP A 98 13.31 -6.42 8.44
N ARG A 99 13.99 -5.56 9.22
CA ARG A 99 13.97 -5.63 10.68
C ARG A 99 12.58 -5.45 11.27
N THR A 100 11.78 -4.54 10.72
CA THR A 100 10.38 -4.35 11.15
C THR A 100 9.55 -5.60 10.93
N ASN A 101 9.72 -6.27 9.77
CA ASN A 101 9.02 -7.52 9.48
C ASN A 101 9.37 -8.60 10.50
N TYR A 102 10.66 -8.86 10.72
CA TYR A 102 11.10 -9.88 11.66
C TYR A 102 10.85 -9.50 13.13
N GLY A 103 10.86 -8.21 13.46
CA GLY A 103 10.42 -7.72 14.77
C GLY A 103 8.97 -8.09 15.06
N THR A 104 8.07 -7.83 14.12
CA THR A 104 6.65 -8.20 14.22
C THR A 104 6.45 -9.72 14.25
N ILE A 105 7.18 -10.47 13.41
CA ILE A 105 7.15 -11.96 13.43
C ILE A 105 7.58 -12.49 14.78
N ARG A 106 8.67 -11.96 15.34
CA ARG A 106 9.15 -12.34 16.68
C ARG A 106 8.11 -12.09 17.75
N GLN A 107 7.48 -10.91 17.74
CA GLN A 107 6.42 -10.55 18.69
C GLN A 107 5.21 -11.48 18.54
N ALA A 108 4.78 -11.76 17.32
CA ALA A 108 3.72 -12.72 17.05
C ALA A 108 4.06 -14.12 17.59
N ASN A 109 5.28 -14.60 17.36
CA ASN A 109 5.75 -15.90 17.88
C ASN A 109 5.79 -15.93 19.42
N ILE A 110 6.14 -14.82 20.09
CA ILE A 110 6.08 -14.71 21.56
C ILE A 110 4.63 -14.88 22.04
N ILE A 111 3.68 -14.16 21.41
CA ILE A 111 2.25 -14.24 21.74
C ILE A 111 1.76 -15.68 21.56
N LEU A 112 2.08 -16.32 20.43
CA LEU A 112 1.68 -17.68 20.09
C LEU A 112 2.25 -18.72 21.07
N LYS A 113 3.42 -18.47 21.63
CA LYS A 113 4.05 -19.31 22.67
C LYS A 113 3.41 -19.11 24.05
N LYS A 114 3.13 -17.85 24.45
CA LYS A 114 2.74 -17.49 25.80
C LYS A 114 1.23 -17.58 26.07
N VAL A 115 0.39 -17.22 25.11
CA VAL A 115 -1.06 -17.21 25.27
C VAL A 115 -1.64 -18.58 25.64
N PRO A 116 -1.21 -19.71 25.04
CA PRO A 116 -1.69 -21.03 25.48
C PRO A 116 -1.45 -21.33 26.96
N GLU A 117 -0.34 -20.83 27.53
CA GLU A 117 0.07 -21.05 28.92
C GLU A 117 -0.66 -20.13 29.92
N THR A 118 -1.37 -19.08 29.46
CA THR A 118 -2.06 -18.11 30.33
C THR A 118 -3.33 -18.71 30.93
N ALA A 119 -3.27 -19.12 32.17
CA ALA A 119 -4.33 -19.86 32.83
C ALA A 119 -5.64 -19.07 33.05
N ALA A 120 -5.55 -17.73 33.14
CA ALA A 120 -6.71 -16.86 33.38
C ALA A 120 -7.54 -16.57 32.11
N MET A 121 -7.12 -17.05 30.94
CA MET A 121 -7.83 -16.87 29.66
C MET A 121 -8.69 -18.08 29.33
N THR A 122 -9.88 -17.83 28.83
CA THR A 122 -10.75 -18.86 28.24
C THR A 122 -10.18 -19.32 26.88
N ASP A 123 -10.57 -20.50 26.43
CA ASP A 123 -10.16 -21.03 25.11
C ASP A 123 -10.60 -20.12 23.95
N ALA A 124 -11.76 -19.46 24.07
CA ALA A 124 -12.25 -18.52 23.06
C ALA A 124 -11.36 -17.26 22.97
N GLU A 125 -11.00 -16.67 24.12
CA GLU A 125 -10.08 -15.53 24.18
C GLU A 125 -8.70 -15.89 23.62
N LYS A 126 -8.15 -17.05 24.02
CA LYS A 126 -6.88 -17.55 23.49
C LYS A 126 -6.92 -17.66 21.96
N LYS A 127 -7.95 -18.31 21.40
CA LYS A 127 -8.12 -18.48 19.96
C LYS A 127 -8.18 -17.13 19.24
N THR A 128 -8.92 -16.17 19.77
CA THR A 128 -9.08 -14.84 19.15
C THR A 128 -7.78 -14.04 19.19
N VAL A 129 -7.04 -14.06 20.29
CA VAL A 129 -5.73 -13.40 20.40
C VAL A 129 -4.71 -14.05 19.47
N MET A 130 -4.64 -15.39 19.48
CA MET A 130 -3.74 -16.14 18.60
C MET A 130 -4.08 -15.95 17.12
N ALA A 131 -5.35 -15.78 16.77
CA ALA A 131 -5.80 -15.53 15.41
C ALA A 131 -5.28 -14.18 14.89
N GLN A 132 -5.29 -13.14 15.71
CA GLN A 132 -4.69 -11.85 15.35
C GLN A 132 -3.16 -11.98 15.20
N ALA A 133 -2.48 -12.66 16.13
CA ALA A 133 -1.03 -12.87 16.05
C ALA A 133 -0.64 -13.65 14.78
N ARG A 134 -1.36 -14.71 14.43
CA ARG A 134 -1.14 -15.47 13.19
C ARG A 134 -1.39 -14.63 11.94
N PHE A 135 -2.44 -13.80 11.94
CA PHE A 135 -2.67 -12.89 10.82
C PHE A 135 -1.47 -11.96 10.59
N PHE A 136 -0.94 -11.32 11.63
CA PHE A 136 0.21 -10.42 11.48
C PHE A 136 1.47 -11.15 11.09
N ARG A 137 1.72 -12.36 11.60
CA ARG A 137 2.83 -13.19 11.16
C ARG A 137 2.73 -13.51 9.67
N ALA A 138 1.56 -13.97 9.22
CA ALA A 138 1.29 -14.25 7.81
C ALA A 138 1.44 -13.01 6.94
N TYR A 139 0.93 -11.86 7.38
CA TYR A 139 1.06 -10.59 6.66
C TYR A 139 2.52 -10.20 6.48
N GLN A 140 3.35 -10.32 7.51
CA GLN A 140 4.78 -10.00 7.41
C GLN A 140 5.53 -10.98 6.50
N TYR A 141 5.25 -12.27 6.59
CA TYR A 141 5.85 -13.23 5.66
C TYR A 141 5.38 -13.03 4.23
N PHE A 142 4.12 -12.64 4.01
CA PHE A 142 3.64 -12.25 2.69
C PHE A 142 4.44 -11.06 2.13
N GLN A 143 4.66 -10.02 2.93
CA GLN A 143 5.48 -8.88 2.51
C GLN A 143 6.91 -9.31 2.16
N LEU A 144 7.52 -10.14 3.00
CA LEU A 144 8.88 -10.63 2.81
C LEU A 144 9.02 -11.46 1.51
N ILE A 145 8.16 -12.46 1.30
CA ILE A 145 8.28 -13.32 0.10
C ILE A 145 7.94 -12.57 -1.19
N ARG A 146 7.06 -11.57 -1.13
CA ARG A 146 6.72 -10.72 -2.26
C ARG A 146 7.90 -9.85 -2.68
N GLN A 147 8.65 -9.34 -1.70
CA GLN A 147 9.78 -8.45 -1.92
C GLN A 147 11.08 -9.22 -2.22
N PHE A 148 11.41 -10.21 -1.42
CA PHE A 148 12.74 -10.84 -1.40
C PHE A 148 12.78 -12.28 -1.93
N GLY A 149 11.64 -12.89 -2.20
CA GLY A 149 11.57 -14.31 -2.61
C GLY A 149 11.82 -15.26 -1.44
N ASP A 150 12.88 -16.05 -1.49
CA ASP A 150 13.25 -16.93 -0.38
C ASP A 150 13.71 -16.10 0.83
N VAL A 151 13.21 -16.42 2.02
CA VAL A 151 13.50 -15.70 3.27
C VAL A 151 13.57 -16.66 4.46
N PRO A 152 14.27 -16.32 5.54
CA PRO A 152 14.24 -17.12 6.76
C PRO A 152 12.82 -17.30 7.30
N TYR A 153 12.45 -18.52 7.65
CA TYR A 153 11.17 -18.83 8.29
C TYR A 153 11.38 -19.35 9.72
N THR A 154 10.55 -18.87 10.65
CA THR A 154 10.54 -19.33 12.05
C THR A 154 9.15 -19.25 12.66
N GLU A 155 8.80 -20.27 13.45
CA GLU A 155 7.56 -20.34 14.24
C GLU A 155 7.77 -20.07 15.73
N SER A 156 9.03 -19.88 16.13
CA SER A 156 9.41 -19.59 17.51
C SER A 156 10.24 -18.31 17.61
N PRO A 157 10.23 -17.63 18.76
CA PRO A 157 11.15 -16.53 19.00
C PRO A 157 12.58 -17.03 18.88
N LEU A 158 13.38 -16.37 18.04
CA LEU A 158 14.80 -16.69 17.85
C LEU A 158 15.62 -16.13 19.00
N GLU A 159 16.56 -16.94 19.47
CA GLU A 159 17.58 -16.50 20.41
C GLU A 159 18.76 -15.87 19.67
N LEU A 160 19.58 -15.08 20.37
CA LEU A 160 20.71 -14.39 19.77
C LEU A 160 21.71 -15.38 19.13
N SER A 161 21.90 -16.55 19.74
CA SER A 161 22.76 -17.64 19.23
C SER A 161 22.28 -18.26 17.91
N ASP A 162 21.00 -18.11 17.58
CA ASP A 162 20.44 -18.73 16.37
C ASP A 162 20.73 -17.88 15.13
N GLN A 163 20.93 -16.57 15.30
CA GLN A 163 21.00 -15.60 14.21
C GLN A 163 22.10 -15.89 13.19
N GLU A 164 23.26 -16.37 13.63
CA GLU A 164 24.38 -16.69 12.75
C GLU A 164 24.18 -17.97 11.90
N ASN A 165 23.15 -18.76 12.21
CA ASN A 165 22.91 -20.07 11.61
C ASN A 165 21.67 -20.14 10.72
N ILE A 166 20.88 -19.08 10.69
CA ILE A 166 19.64 -19.00 9.89
C ILE A 166 20.00 -18.98 8.41
N VAL A 167 19.26 -19.76 7.63
CA VAL A 167 19.29 -19.77 6.17
C VAL A 167 17.95 -19.34 5.61
N ARG A 168 17.90 -18.99 4.33
CA ARG A 168 16.66 -18.67 3.62
C ARG A 168 15.91 -19.97 3.31
N ASN A 169 14.63 -20.03 3.67
CA ASN A 169 13.71 -21.09 3.26
C ASN A 169 13.14 -20.78 1.87
N PRO A 170 12.84 -21.80 1.08
CA PRO A 170 12.15 -21.60 -0.20
C PRO A 170 10.84 -20.81 -0.04
N LYS A 171 10.60 -19.86 -0.95
CA LYS A 171 9.38 -19.06 -0.97
C LYS A 171 8.10 -19.90 -0.91
N SER A 172 8.08 -21.05 -1.59
CA SER A 172 6.94 -21.97 -1.61
C SER A 172 6.60 -22.57 -0.24
N GLU A 173 7.62 -22.86 0.57
CA GLU A 173 7.47 -23.35 1.94
C GLU A 173 6.88 -22.26 2.83
N VAL A 174 7.48 -21.06 2.80
CA VAL A 174 6.97 -19.90 3.56
C VAL A 174 5.53 -19.56 3.16
N TYR A 175 5.22 -19.64 1.86
CA TYR A 175 3.86 -19.44 1.33
C TYR A 175 2.85 -20.45 1.91
N SER A 176 3.23 -21.73 2.04
CA SER A 176 2.34 -22.71 2.65
C SER A 176 2.00 -22.36 4.10
N HIS A 177 3.00 -22.01 4.90
CA HIS A 177 2.80 -21.64 6.30
C HIS A 177 1.96 -20.38 6.49
N LEU A 178 2.18 -19.34 5.69
CA LEU A 178 1.37 -18.13 5.81
C LEU A 178 -0.10 -18.35 5.39
N MET A 179 -0.38 -19.30 4.46
CA MET A 179 -1.73 -19.69 4.13
C MET A 179 -2.43 -20.39 5.29
N ASP A 180 -1.73 -21.29 6.00
CA ASP A 180 -2.25 -21.95 7.20
C ASP A 180 -2.54 -20.94 8.33
N ASP A 181 -1.70 -19.92 8.46
CA ASP A 181 -1.91 -18.84 9.44
C ASP A 181 -3.14 -17.98 9.10
N PHE A 182 -3.35 -17.64 7.81
CA PHE A 182 -4.56 -16.94 7.39
C PHE A 182 -5.81 -17.80 7.56
N ASP A 183 -5.74 -19.10 7.32
CA ASP A 183 -6.86 -20.02 7.54
C ASP A 183 -7.24 -20.10 9.02
N TYR A 184 -6.25 -20.20 9.89
CA TYR A 184 -6.51 -20.17 11.34
C TYR A 184 -7.13 -18.82 11.76
N ALA A 185 -6.62 -17.70 11.23
CA ALA A 185 -7.15 -16.38 11.52
C ALA A 185 -8.60 -16.26 11.06
N ALA A 186 -8.92 -16.65 9.82
CA ALA A 186 -10.29 -16.62 9.29
C ALA A 186 -11.28 -17.51 10.07
N ALA A 187 -10.79 -18.64 10.60
CA ALA A 187 -11.62 -19.55 11.39
C ALA A 187 -11.94 -19.05 12.80
N ASN A 188 -11.08 -18.21 13.41
CA ASN A 188 -11.16 -17.84 14.82
C ASN A 188 -11.37 -16.34 15.08
N LEU A 189 -11.40 -15.50 14.03
CA LEU A 189 -11.75 -14.09 14.15
C LEU A 189 -13.27 -13.87 13.99
N PRO A 190 -13.85 -12.88 14.68
CA PRO A 190 -15.25 -12.52 14.49
C PRO A 190 -15.47 -11.85 13.11
N ALA A 191 -16.72 -11.83 12.67
CA ALA A 191 -17.10 -11.16 11.42
C ALA A 191 -17.01 -9.63 11.53
N SER A 192 -17.22 -9.09 12.73
CA SER A 192 -17.12 -7.65 13.04
C SER A 192 -16.72 -7.44 14.49
N TRP A 193 -16.15 -6.27 14.77
CA TRP A 193 -15.88 -5.76 16.10
C TRP A 193 -16.79 -4.57 16.40
N SER A 194 -16.89 -4.18 17.66
CA SER A 194 -17.70 -3.02 18.07
C SER A 194 -17.04 -2.25 19.21
N GLY A 195 -17.43 -0.98 19.38
CA GLY A 195 -16.92 -0.13 20.46
C GLY A 195 -15.42 0.14 20.32
N ALA A 196 -14.66 -0.05 21.39
CA ALA A 196 -13.22 0.21 21.43
C ALA A 196 -12.39 -0.76 20.58
N ASP A 197 -12.96 -1.86 20.13
CA ASP A 197 -12.30 -2.85 19.29
C ASP A 197 -12.56 -2.64 17.78
N ASP A 198 -13.32 -1.61 17.39
CA ASP A 198 -13.48 -1.25 15.97
C ASP A 198 -12.12 -0.97 15.31
N GLY A 199 -11.95 -1.46 14.07
CA GLY A 199 -10.67 -1.39 13.36
C GLY A 199 -9.74 -2.60 13.56
N ARG A 200 -10.05 -3.52 14.50
CA ARG A 200 -9.33 -4.80 14.59
C ARG A 200 -9.60 -5.68 13.38
N ILE A 201 -8.65 -6.57 13.11
CA ILE A 201 -8.76 -7.54 12.02
C ILE A 201 -9.96 -8.45 12.24
N THR A 202 -10.77 -8.58 11.21
CA THR A 202 -11.96 -9.43 11.16
C THR A 202 -11.70 -10.70 10.37
N LYS A 203 -12.65 -11.65 10.42
CA LYS A 203 -12.70 -12.82 9.52
C LYS A 203 -12.58 -12.38 8.05
N GLY A 204 -13.34 -11.35 7.64
CA GLY A 204 -13.29 -10.83 6.28
C GLY A 204 -11.92 -10.24 5.92
N GLY A 205 -11.26 -9.55 6.86
CA GLY A 205 -9.90 -9.05 6.70
C GLY A 205 -8.88 -10.16 6.49
N ALA A 206 -8.98 -11.26 7.24
CA ALA A 206 -8.10 -12.42 7.08
C ALA A 206 -8.30 -13.11 5.72
N LEU A 207 -9.55 -13.32 5.31
CA LEU A 207 -9.89 -13.91 4.01
C LEU A 207 -9.45 -13.04 2.82
N ALA A 208 -9.69 -11.73 2.89
CA ALA A 208 -9.29 -10.81 1.83
C ALA A 208 -7.76 -10.70 1.70
N MET A 209 -7.02 -10.68 2.81
CA MET A 209 -5.56 -10.69 2.77
C MET A 209 -5.02 -12.03 2.24
N LYS A 210 -5.65 -13.16 2.60
CA LYS A 210 -5.35 -14.47 2.01
C LYS A 210 -5.55 -14.46 0.50
N ALA A 211 -6.65 -13.86 0.02
CA ALA A 211 -6.94 -13.74 -1.41
C ALA A 211 -5.87 -12.91 -2.14
N ARG A 212 -5.47 -11.75 -1.58
CA ARG A 212 -4.36 -10.92 -2.10
C ARG A 212 -3.04 -11.69 -2.14
N ALA A 213 -2.70 -12.40 -1.08
CA ALA A 213 -1.47 -13.17 -1.01
C ALA A 213 -1.46 -14.31 -2.04
N ALA A 214 -2.57 -15.03 -2.22
CA ALA A 214 -2.72 -16.09 -3.22
C ALA A 214 -2.64 -15.52 -4.65
N LEU A 215 -3.32 -14.41 -4.93
CA LEU A 215 -3.26 -13.73 -6.22
C LEU A 215 -1.82 -13.32 -6.59
N SER A 216 -1.05 -12.84 -5.62
CA SER A 216 0.35 -12.43 -5.82
C SER A 216 1.27 -13.59 -6.21
N GLN A 217 0.89 -14.82 -5.94
CA GLN A 217 1.61 -16.04 -6.29
C GLN A 217 1.01 -16.79 -7.49
N ASN A 218 0.01 -16.21 -8.15
CA ASN A 218 -0.77 -16.84 -9.22
C ASN A 218 -1.45 -18.16 -8.78
N ASP A 219 -1.73 -18.30 -7.48
CA ASP A 219 -2.54 -19.39 -6.95
C ASP A 219 -4.02 -19.05 -7.13
N TRP A 220 -4.46 -19.17 -8.39
CA TRP A 220 -5.80 -18.76 -8.84
C TRP A 220 -6.91 -19.43 -8.05
N GLN A 221 -6.73 -20.71 -7.73
CA GLN A 221 -7.76 -21.46 -6.98
C GLN A 221 -7.95 -20.89 -5.58
N ARG A 222 -6.87 -20.70 -4.83
CA ARG A 222 -6.97 -20.13 -3.48
C ARG A 222 -7.40 -18.66 -3.50
N ALA A 223 -6.92 -17.87 -4.48
CA ALA A 223 -7.33 -16.48 -4.64
C ALA A 223 -8.83 -16.35 -4.86
N ARG A 224 -9.38 -17.12 -5.81
CA ARG A 224 -10.81 -17.18 -6.11
C ARG A 224 -11.63 -17.62 -4.90
N ASP A 225 -11.25 -18.73 -4.27
CA ASP A 225 -12.02 -19.32 -3.18
C ASP A 225 -12.04 -18.41 -1.93
N ALA A 226 -10.91 -17.77 -1.61
CA ALA A 226 -10.83 -16.82 -0.51
C ALA A 226 -11.63 -15.53 -0.80
N ALA A 227 -11.54 -14.98 -2.01
CA ALA A 227 -12.34 -13.82 -2.43
C ALA A 227 -13.85 -14.17 -2.40
N LYS A 228 -14.23 -15.34 -2.94
CA LYS A 228 -15.62 -15.83 -2.89
C LYS A 228 -16.12 -15.97 -1.46
N ALA A 229 -15.30 -16.46 -0.54
CA ALA A 229 -15.68 -16.59 0.86
C ALA A 229 -15.97 -15.22 1.51
N VAL A 230 -15.25 -14.14 1.12
CA VAL A 230 -15.58 -12.77 1.56
C VAL A 230 -16.90 -12.31 0.96
N MET A 231 -17.12 -12.54 -0.35
CA MET A 231 -18.37 -12.18 -1.03
C MET A 231 -19.57 -12.88 -0.37
N ASP A 232 -19.44 -14.15 -0.04
CA ASP A 232 -20.51 -14.96 0.59
C ASP A 232 -20.84 -14.57 2.04
N MET A 233 -20.00 -13.76 2.69
CA MET A 233 -20.35 -13.18 4.00
C MET A 233 -21.54 -12.22 3.90
N ASN A 234 -21.77 -11.60 2.75
CA ASN A 234 -22.88 -10.66 2.48
C ASN A 234 -22.95 -9.48 3.47
N ILE A 235 -21.81 -9.04 4.00
CA ILE A 235 -21.69 -7.88 4.92
C ILE A 235 -20.96 -6.71 4.28
N TYR A 236 -20.24 -6.96 3.19
CA TYR A 236 -19.51 -5.94 2.43
C TYR A 236 -20.27 -5.53 1.18
N GLU A 237 -20.11 -4.27 0.78
CA GLU A 237 -20.77 -3.67 -0.37
C GLU A 237 -19.90 -2.55 -0.93
N LEU A 238 -19.89 -2.34 -2.25
CA LEU A 238 -19.21 -1.19 -2.85
C LEU A 238 -19.84 0.11 -2.36
N TYR A 239 -19.01 1.06 -1.98
CA TYR A 239 -19.45 2.41 -1.66
C TYR A 239 -19.98 3.07 -2.94
N ASP A 240 -21.11 3.76 -2.83
CA ASP A 240 -21.81 4.36 -3.97
C ASP A 240 -22.20 3.34 -5.08
N ALA A 241 -22.56 2.13 -4.69
CA ALA A 241 -22.88 1.01 -5.61
C ALA A 241 -23.93 1.35 -6.68
N HIS A 242 -24.74 2.40 -6.45
CA HIS A 242 -25.80 2.86 -7.35
C HIS A 242 -25.41 4.08 -8.19
N ASN A 243 -24.14 4.45 -8.23
CA ASN A 243 -23.59 5.58 -8.99
C ASN A 243 -24.34 6.90 -8.75
N THR A 244 -24.36 7.35 -7.50
CA THR A 244 -24.96 8.65 -7.12
C THR A 244 -24.00 9.82 -7.30
N GLY A 245 -22.79 9.58 -7.82
CA GLY A 245 -21.74 10.57 -8.02
C GLY A 245 -20.90 10.85 -6.77
N ASN A 246 -21.01 10.01 -5.75
CA ASN A 246 -20.31 10.18 -4.47
C ASN A 246 -19.01 9.33 -4.34
N TYR A 247 -18.61 8.59 -5.37
CA TYR A 247 -17.44 7.69 -5.31
C TYR A 247 -16.19 8.34 -4.69
N LYS A 248 -15.90 9.61 -5.04
CA LYS A 248 -14.74 10.34 -4.48
C LYS A 248 -14.75 10.43 -2.96
N LYS A 249 -15.92 10.43 -2.33
CA LYS A 249 -16.06 10.51 -0.88
C LYS A 249 -15.61 9.24 -0.16
N LEU A 250 -15.44 8.11 -0.87
CA LEU A 250 -14.84 6.91 -0.31
C LEU A 250 -13.47 7.17 0.32
N PHE A 251 -12.74 8.18 -0.17
CA PHE A 251 -11.40 8.55 0.26
C PHE A 251 -11.37 9.73 1.26
N TRP A 252 -12.51 10.15 1.76
CA TRP A 252 -12.64 11.25 2.73
C TRP A 252 -13.02 10.73 4.11
N SER A 253 -12.74 11.53 5.12
CA SER A 253 -12.99 11.18 6.52
C SER A 253 -14.47 10.88 6.84
N GLU A 254 -15.42 11.40 6.05
CA GLU A 254 -16.84 11.11 6.25
C GLU A 254 -17.20 9.61 6.10
N THR A 255 -16.34 8.82 5.44
CA THR A 255 -16.54 7.37 5.23
C THR A 255 -15.74 6.48 6.19
N ASP A 256 -15.08 7.06 7.16
CA ASP A 256 -14.27 6.27 8.12
C ASP A 256 -15.14 5.43 9.08
N VAL A 257 -16.39 5.81 9.24
CA VAL A 257 -17.36 5.11 10.08
C VAL A 257 -18.43 4.46 9.21
N ASN A 258 -18.69 3.18 9.47
CA ASN A 258 -19.76 2.40 8.82
C ASN A 258 -19.66 2.24 7.29
N CYS A 259 -18.48 2.40 6.70
CA CYS A 259 -18.26 2.13 5.28
C CYS A 259 -18.19 0.62 5.03
N LYS A 260 -19.19 0.06 4.39
CA LYS A 260 -19.25 -1.38 4.07
C LYS A 260 -18.20 -1.83 3.03
N GLU A 261 -17.61 -0.91 2.28
CA GLU A 261 -16.52 -1.25 1.37
C GLU A 261 -15.20 -1.46 2.11
N THR A 262 -15.01 -0.83 3.27
CA THR A 262 -13.78 -0.94 4.06
C THR A 262 -13.73 -2.29 4.77
N ILE A 263 -12.74 -3.12 4.44
CA ILE A 263 -12.50 -4.44 5.05
C ILE A 263 -11.41 -4.38 6.12
N LEU A 264 -10.33 -3.67 5.81
CA LEU A 264 -9.20 -3.44 6.72
C LEU A 264 -8.67 -2.03 6.52
N LYS A 265 -8.42 -1.34 7.62
CA LYS A 265 -7.99 0.06 7.64
C LYS A 265 -6.85 0.31 8.62
N ARG A 266 -6.02 1.30 8.33
CA ARG A 266 -5.14 1.96 9.30
C ARG A 266 -5.85 3.23 9.77
N GLN A 267 -6.08 3.34 11.06
CA GLN A 267 -6.75 4.50 11.67
C GLN A 267 -5.72 5.53 12.11
N PHE A 268 -5.98 6.79 11.77
CA PHE A 268 -5.21 7.94 12.25
C PHE A 268 -6.10 8.85 13.09
N VAL A 269 -5.53 9.42 14.14
CA VAL A 269 -6.24 10.29 15.09
C VAL A 269 -5.49 11.61 15.18
N ALA A 270 -6.15 12.68 14.75
CA ALA A 270 -5.57 14.03 14.75
C ALA A 270 -4.92 14.40 16.11
N ASN A 271 -3.72 14.93 16.06
CA ASN A 271 -2.89 15.33 17.20
C ASN A 271 -2.46 14.19 18.15
N LYS A 272 -2.55 12.92 17.70
CA LYS A 272 -2.11 11.75 18.45
C LYS A 272 -1.31 10.76 17.61
N ASN A 273 -1.87 10.37 16.50
CA ASN A 273 -1.28 9.52 15.49
C ASN A 273 -1.68 10.14 14.15
N ASP A 274 -0.95 11.19 13.79
CA ASP A 274 -1.33 12.08 12.70
C ASP A 274 -1.07 11.46 11.34
N TRP A 275 -1.94 11.79 10.39
CA TRP A 275 -1.71 11.55 8.99
C TRP A 275 -1.35 12.87 8.29
N TYR A 276 -0.14 12.96 7.74
CA TYR A 276 0.37 14.19 7.13
C TYR A 276 -0.01 14.36 5.66
N LEU A 277 -0.88 13.51 5.15
CA LEU A 277 -1.17 13.36 3.73
C LEU A 277 -1.49 14.70 3.03
N ILE A 278 -2.42 15.48 3.57
CA ILE A 278 -2.85 16.71 2.87
C ILE A 278 -1.73 17.76 2.84
N GLY A 279 -0.97 17.88 3.91
CA GLY A 279 0.18 18.79 3.94
C GLY A 279 1.26 18.39 2.93
N TRP A 280 1.44 17.09 2.71
CA TRP A 280 2.41 16.54 1.78
C TRP A 280 1.90 16.54 0.33
N GLU A 281 0.66 16.09 0.09
CA GLU A 281 0.13 15.80 -1.25
C GLU A 281 -0.62 16.96 -1.90
N ALA A 282 -1.20 17.89 -1.12
CA ALA A 282 -1.89 19.03 -1.72
C ALA A 282 -0.93 19.84 -2.61
N PHE A 283 -1.46 20.38 -3.71
CA PHE A 283 -0.65 21.11 -4.68
C PHE A 283 0.06 22.34 -4.05
N PRO A 284 1.16 22.83 -4.64
CA PRO A 284 2.14 23.69 -3.95
C PRO A 284 1.66 24.98 -3.31
N THR A 285 0.50 25.50 -3.62
CA THR A 285 -0.04 26.67 -2.91
C THR A 285 -0.74 26.32 -1.60
N MET A 286 -0.94 25.02 -1.34
CA MET A 286 -1.68 24.49 -0.20
C MET A 286 -0.89 23.42 0.55
N GLY A 287 0.03 22.76 -0.11
CA GLY A 287 0.91 21.72 0.41
C GLY A 287 2.20 21.64 -0.40
N TRP A 288 2.82 20.45 -0.45
CA TRP A 288 4.12 20.26 -1.12
C TRP A 288 4.03 19.56 -2.48
N GLY A 289 2.84 19.11 -2.91
CA GLY A 289 2.63 18.47 -4.21
C GLY A 289 3.41 17.17 -4.39
N GLY A 290 3.45 16.34 -3.34
CA GLY A 290 4.34 15.19 -3.23
C GLY A 290 4.18 14.16 -4.35
N LEU A 291 2.95 13.82 -4.76
CA LEU A 291 2.67 12.78 -5.73
C LEU A 291 2.10 13.36 -7.03
N ASN A 292 2.80 13.10 -8.14
CA ASN A 292 2.42 13.60 -9.45
C ASN A 292 2.06 12.45 -10.40
N PRO A 293 0.79 12.29 -10.79
CA PRO A 293 0.36 11.32 -11.78
C PRO A 293 1.12 11.47 -13.10
N THR A 294 1.42 10.34 -13.75
CA THR A 294 2.06 10.33 -15.07
C THR A 294 1.03 10.42 -16.20
N GLN A 295 1.48 10.78 -17.41
CA GLN A 295 0.62 10.67 -18.59
C GLN A 295 0.19 9.22 -18.85
N SER A 296 1.03 8.24 -18.53
CA SER A 296 0.70 6.81 -18.65
C SER A 296 -0.52 6.43 -17.81
N LEU A 297 -0.64 6.98 -16.60
CA LEU A 297 -1.83 6.77 -15.77
C LEU A 297 -3.05 7.47 -16.36
N VAL A 298 -2.90 8.74 -16.79
CA VAL A 298 -4.01 9.49 -17.42
C VAL A 298 -4.54 8.75 -18.66
N ASP A 299 -3.66 8.18 -19.47
CA ASP A 299 -4.03 7.44 -20.67
C ASP A 299 -4.69 6.07 -20.38
N ALA A 300 -4.50 5.51 -19.18
CA ALA A 300 -5.10 4.24 -18.78
C ALA A 300 -6.62 4.31 -18.53
N PHE A 301 -7.13 5.49 -18.20
CA PHE A 301 -8.57 5.70 -18.05
C PHE A 301 -9.24 5.67 -19.43
N GLU A 302 -10.30 4.88 -19.57
CA GLU A 302 -11.05 4.72 -20.80
C GLU A 302 -11.91 5.95 -21.12
N ASP A 303 -12.51 5.98 -22.33
CA ASP A 303 -13.59 6.92 -22.59
C ASP A 303 -14.92 6.46 -21.96
N VAL A 304 -15.94 7.33 -21.96
CA VAL A 304 -17.26 7.03 -21.39
C VAL A 304 -17.97 5.84 -22.04
N ASN A 305 -17.56 5.42 -23.26
CA ASN A 305 -18.09 4.24 -23.93
C ASN A 305 -17.30 2.97 -23.60
N GLY A 306 -16.29 3.09 -22.76
CA GLY A 306 -15.40 1.99 -22.37
C GLY A 306 -14.36 1.63 -23.43
N ALA A 307 -13.98 2.54 -24.32
CA ALA A 307 -12.88 2.35 -25.26
C ALA A 307 -11.54 2.79 -24.62
N PRO A 308 -10.46 2.01 -24.78
CA PRO A 308 -9.11 2.52 -24.52
C PRO A 308 -8.85 3.78 -25.35
N ILE A 309 -8.14 4.77 -24.81
CA ILE A 309 -7.98 6.09 -25.45
C ILE A 309 -7.42 6.02 -26.87
N ALA A 310 -6.48 5.11 -27.12
CA ALA A 310 -5.91 4.91 -28.45
C ALA A 310 -6.94 4.40 -29.50
N GLN A 311 -8.10 3.88 -29.05
CA GLN A 311 -9.17 3.37 -29.91
C GLN A 311 -10.45 4.20 -29.80
N SER A 312 -10.46 5.24 -28.99
CA SER A 312 -11.63 6.08 -28.74
C SER A 312 -11.99 6.93 -29.96
N THR A 313 -13.29 7.00 -30.23
CA THR A 313 -13.86 7.89 -31.26
C THR A 313 -14.41 9.19 -30.67
N VAL A 314 -14.44 9.33 -29.35
CA VAL A 314 -14.97 10.51 -28.64
C VAL A 314 -13.89 11.27 -27.84
N TYR A 315 -12.68 10.72 -27.75
CA TYR A 315 -11.55 11.38 -27.12
C TYR A 315 -11.08 12.59 -27.92
N ASN A 316 -10.79 13.68 -27.24
CA ASN A 316 -10.23 14.90 -27.82
C ASN A 316 -8.94 15.28 -27.09
N ALA A 317 -7.82 15.20 -27.77
CA ALA A 317 -6.51 15.51 -27.19
C ALA A 317 -6.38 16.97 -26.69
N ALA A 318 -7.14 17.92 -27.28
CA ALA A 318 -7.17 19.31 -26.83
C ALA A 318 -8.07 19.54 -25.58
N ASN A 319 -8.89 18.54 -25.22
CA ASN A 319 -9.69 18.52 -24.00
C ASN A 319 -9.65 17.09 -23.41
N PRO A 320 -8.49 16.66 -22.89
CA PRO A 320 -8.22 15.24 -22.61
C PRO A 320 -8.99 14.67 -21.40
N PHE A 321 -9.65 15.51 -20.62
CA PHE A 321 -10.46 15.10 -19.47
C PHE A 321 -11.95 14.96 -19.80
N ALA A 322 -12.42 15.48 -20.95
CA ALA A 322 -13.80 15.32 -21.35
C ALA A 322 -14.09 13.92 -21.90
N ASN A 323 -15.30 13.40 -21.61
CA ASN A 323 -15.76 12.09 -22.06
C ASN A 323 -14.88 10.92 -21.62
N ARG A 324 -14.38 10.97 -20.39
CA ARG A 324 -13.51 9.95 -19.79
C ARG A 324 -14.22 9.17 -18.68
N ASP A 325 -13.62 8.07 -18.30
CA ASP A 325 -13.96 7.36 -17.06
C ASP A 325 -14.02 8.35 -15.89
N PRO A 326 -15.14 8.42 -15.16
CA PRO A 326 -15.31 9.41 -14.07
C PRO A 326 -14.26 9.33 -12.96
N ARG A 327 -13.57 8.20 -12.82
CA ARG A 327 -12.49 8.05 -11.84
C ARG A 327 -11.27 8.90 -12.15
N LEU A 328 -11.07 9.31 -13.41
CA LEU A 328 -9.96 10.20 -13.77
C LEU A 328 -10.03 11.51 -12.98
N GLU A 329 -11.21 12.12 -12.89
CA GLU A 329 -11.47 13.36 -12.13
C GLU A 329 -11.39 13.16 -10.60
N VAL A 330 -11.38 11.92 -10.12
CA VAL A 330 -11.19 11.60 -8.70
C VAL A 330 -9.71 11.41 -8.36
N VAL A 331 -8.93 10.98 -9.34
CA VAL A 331 -7.52 10.60 -9.14
C VAL A 331 -6.59 11.77 -9.44
N VAL A 332 -6.86 12.52 -10.50
CA VAL A 332 -5.96 13.52 -11.08
C VAL A 332 -6.53 14.92 -10.99
N LEU A 333 -5.81 15.81 -10.31
CA LEU A 333 -6.06 17.25 -10.33
C LEU A 333 -5.26 17.88 -11.48
N HIS A 334 -5.94 18.60 -12.37
CA HIS A 334 -5.34 19.18 -13.57
C HIS A 334 -5.59 20.69 -13.70
N ASP A 335 -5.01 21.34 -14.70
CA ASP A 335 -5.14 22.80 -14.90
C ASP A 335 -6.59 23.27 -14.94
N GLY A 336 -6.88 24.34 -14.24
CA GLY A 336 -8.19 24.99 -14.18
C GLY A 336 -9.10 24.46 -13.08
N GLU A 337 -8.82 23.33 -12.47
CA GLU A 337 -9.63 22.80 -11.37
C GLU A 337 -9.41 23.57 -10.07
N THR A 338 -10.42 23.52 -9.20
CA THR A 338 -10.40 24.23 -7.90
C THR A 338 -10.49 23.24 -6.75
N MET A 339 -9.53 23.32 -5.84
CA MET A 339 -9.52 22.59 -4.58
C MET A 339 -9.09 23.51 -3.45
N TYR A 340 -9.65 23.37 -2.26
CA TYR A 340 -9.38 24.23 -1.08
C TYR A 340 -9.53 25.73 -1.37
N GLY A 341 -10.47 26.10 -2.25
CA GLY A 341 -10.71 27.49 -2.66
C GLY A 341 -9.61 28.11 -3.54
N LYS A 342 -8.67 27.31 -4.04
CA LYS A 342 -7.62 27.73 -4.97
C LYS A 342 -7.76 27.01 -6.30
N THR A 343 -7.62 27.75 -7.40
CA THR A 343 -7.59 27.18 -8.73
C THR A 343 -6.16 26.79 -9.09
N LEU A 344 -5.95 25.53 -9.46
CA LEU A 344 -4.68 25.04 -9.96
C LEU A 344 -4.39 25.70 -11.31
N LYS A 345 -3.23 26.29 -11.45
CA LYS A 345 -2.69 26.82 -12.70
C LYS A 345 -1.36 26.15 -12.99
N VAL A 346 -1.33 25.33 -14.02
CA VAL A 346 -0.11 24.70 -14.50
C VAL A 346 0.51 25.57 -15.57
N ALA A 347 1.72 26.03 -15.34
CA ALA A 347 2.46 26.85 -16.29
C ALA A 347 3.86 26.28 -16.49
N PRO A 348 4.12 25.63 -17.64
CA PRO A 348 5.44 25.17 -17.97
C PRO A 348 6.46 26.32 -17.96
N LEU A 349 7.64 26.08 -17.35
CA LEU A 349 8.78 27.01 -17.35
C LEU A 349 8.62 28.31 -16.52
N GLN A 350 7.54 28.49 -15.76
CA GLN A 350 7.39 29.68 -14.91
C GLN A 350 8.04 29.50 -13.53
N SER A 351 9.13 30.24 -13.31
CA SER A 351 9.82 30.25 -12.01
C SER A 351 9.04 30.94 -10.88
N CYS A 352 8.00 31.71 -11.21
CA CYS A 352 7.23 32.49 -10.25
C CYS A 352 5.88 31.88 -9.87
N TYR A 353 5.48 30.78 -10.49
CA TYR A 353 4.29 30.05 -10.12
C TYR A 353 4.66 28.81 -9.29
N PRO A 354 4.09 28.64 -8.09
CA PRO A 354 4.32 27.46 -7.26
C PRO A 354 3.99 26.13 -7.94
N THR A 355 3.18 26.19 -8.98
CA THR A 355 2.71 25.03 -9.76
C THR A 355 3.42 24.85 -11.11
N GLY A 356 4.46 25.65 -11.39
CA GLY A 356 5.23 25.54 -12.64
C GLY A 356 6.02 24.23 -12.72
N ILE A 357 6.12 23.67 -13.93
CA ILE A 357 6.62 22.29 -14.15
C ILE A 357 8.12 22.10 -13.91
N SER A 358 8.95 23.13 -13.94
CA SER A 358 10.38 22.83 -14.06
C SER A 358 11.35 23.62 -13.18
N THR A 359 10.95 24.67 -12.51
CA THR A 359 11.90 25.63 -11.92
C THR A 359 11.70 25.88 -10.44
N HIS A 360 10.54 25.57 -9.88
CA HIS A 360 10.27 25.65 -8.46
C HIS A 360 10.38 24.26 -7.81
N GLY A 361 10.94 24.19 -6.61
CA GLY A 361 11.18 22.91 -5.91
C GLY A 361 9.92 22.05 -5.69
N ASP A 362 8.76 22.68 -5.54
CA ASP A 362 7.48 22.06 -5.24
C ASP A 362 6.53 22.06 -6.45
N ALA A 363 7.02 22.43 -7.64
CA ALA A 363 6.21 22.41 -8.86
C ALA A 363 5.98 20.99 -9.36
N THR A 364 4.80 20.73 -9.93
CA THR A 364 4.51 19.41 -10.49
C THR A 364 5.53 19.02 -11.57
N ALA A 365 6.05 17.80 -11.48
CA ALA A 365 7.00 17.27 -12.46
C ALA A 365 6.32 16.85 -13.78
N THR A 366 4.99 16.59 -13.75
CA THR A 366 4.24 16.03 -14.88
C THR A 366 3.22 16.99 -15.47
N GLY A 367 2.86 18.05 -14.75
CA GLY A 367 1.71 18.91 -15.05
C GLY A 367 0.41 18.45 -14.41
N TYR A 368 0.44 17.38 -13.65
CA TYR A 368 -0.68 16.83 -12.90
C TYR A 368 -0.34 16.78 -11.42
N ASN A 369 -1.36 16.85 -10.56
CA ASN A 369 -1.25 16.63 -9.12
C ASN A 369 -2.22 15.53 -8.71
N GLN A 370 -1.98 14.92 -7.56
CA GLN A 370 -2.91 13.99 -6.95
C GLN A 370 -4.17 14.72 -6.49
N GLN A 371 -5.32 14.07 -6.64
CA GLN A 371 -6.61 14.51 -6.06
C GLN A 371 -7.18 13.48 -5.10
N LYS A 372 -7.01 12.20 -5.39
CA LYS A 372 -7.45 11.11 -4.54
C LYS A 372 -6.88 11.26 -3.12
N TRP A 373 -7.67 10.96 -2.11
CA TRP A 373 -7.37 11.16 -0.69
C TRP A 373 -7.41 12.61 -0.17
N LEU A 374 -7.44 13.61 -1.04
CA LEU A 374 -7.51 15.00 -0.59
C LEU A 374 -8.95 15.35 -0.21
N ASP A 375 -9.25 15.33 1.09
CA ASP A 375 -10.55 15.69 1.63
C ASP A 375 -10.75 17.22 1.57
N PRO A 376 -11.69 17.74 0.76
CA PRO A 376 -11.88 19.19 0.60
C PRO A 376 -12.47 19.86 1.84
N THR A 377 -12.92 19.09 2.83
CA THR A 377 -13.43 19.63 4.11
C THR A 377 -12.31 19.97 5.09
N CYS A 378 -11.10 19.43 4.87
CA CYS A 378 -9.91 19.77 5.64
C CYS A 378 -9.30 21.09 5.16
N ASN A 379 -8.67 21.83 6.06
CA ASN A 379 -7.88 23.01 5.69
C ASN A 379 -6.38 22.61 5.65
N PRO A 380 -5.74 22.55 4.46
CA PRO A 380 -4.35 22.13 4.36
C PRO A 380 -3.36 22.95 5.18
N GLN A 381 -3.63 24.24 5.41
CA GLN A 381 -2.75 25.15 6.12
C GLN A 381 -2.81 24.99 7.65
N THR A 382 -3.97 24.60 8.19
CA THR A 382 -4.15 24.40 9.65
C THR A 382 -4.15 22.94 10.04
N ASP A 383 -4.75 22.08 9.23
CA ASP A 383 -5.03 20.70 9.57
C ASP A 383 -4.13 19.70 8.80
N GLY A 384 -3.53 20.14 7.69
CA GLY A 384 -2.84 19.27 6.74
C GLY A 384 -1.67 18.45 7.30
N TRP A 385 -1.12 18.87 8.44
CA TRP A 385 -0.03 18.18 9.15
C TRP A 385 -0.48 17.45 10.42
N HIS A 386 -1.76 17.54 10.80
CA HIS A 386 -2.29 16.97 12.02
C HIS A 386 -3.69 16.41 11.82
N MET A 387 -3.93 15.76 10.68
CA MET A 387 -5.23 15.19 10.37
C MET A 387 -5.41 13.78 10.92
N GLY A 388 -6.65 13.44 11.20
CA GLY A 388 -7.09 12.07 11.36
C GLY A 388 -7.60 11.52 10.03
N GLY A 389 -8.16 10.33 10.09
CA GLY A 389 -8.76 9.65 8.94
C GLY A 389 -8.32 8.20 8.86
N ASP A 390 -8.93 7.46 7.95
CA ASP A 390 -8.66 6.04 7.79
C ASP A 390 -8.05 5.75 6.41
N TYR A 391 -6.83 5.21 6.38
CA TYR A 391 -6.31 4.60 5.15
C TYR A 391 -6.89 3.20 4.98
N LYS A 392 -7.56 2.98 3.86
CA LYS A 392 -8.21 1.71 3.52
C LYS A 392 -7.19 0.73 2.92
N ILE A 393 -6.70 -0.22 3.73
CA ILE A 393 -5.69 -1.22 3.33
C ILE A 393 -6.30 -2.27 2.42
N LEU A 394 -7.54 -2.71 2.75
CA LEU A 394 -8.32 -3.68 1.97
C LEU A 394 -9.74 -3.15 1.81
N ARG A 395 -10.25 -3.15 0.61
CA ARG A 395 -11.62 -2.76 0.32
C ARG A 395 -12.31 -3.76 -0.63
N TYR A 396 -13.63 -3.77 -0.61
CA TYR A 396 -14.42 -4.79 -1.29
C TYR A 396 -14.23 -4.82 -2.81
N ALA A 397 -13.92 -3.69 -3.45
CA ALA A 397 -13.55 -3.66 -4.86
C ALA A 397 -12.35 -4.58 -5.18
N GLU A 398 -11.37 -4.68 -4.28
CA GLU A 398 -10.24 -5.59 -4.45
C GLU A 398 -10.65 -7.06 -4.42
N VAL A 399 -11.58 -7.41 -3.54
CA VAL A 399 -12.14 -8.76 -3.48
C VAL A 399 -12.83 -9.13 -4.79
N LEU A 400 -13.62 -8.21 -5.34
CA LEU A 400 -14.31 -8.40 -6.62
C LEU A 400 -13.32 -8.56 -7.78
N LEU A 401 -12.28 -7.71 -7.85
CA LEU A 401 -11.29 -7.81 -8.92
C LEU A 401 -10.39 -9.03 -8.76
N THR A 402 -10.03 -9.42 -7.53
CA THR A 402 -9.32 -10.68 -7.25
C THR A 402 -10.14 -11.88 -7.73
N TYR A 403 -11.44 -11.90 -7.42
CA TYR A 403 -12.33 -12.95 -7.90
C TYR A 403 -12.42 -12.96 -9.42
N ALA A 404 -12.63 -11.79 -10.05
CA ALA A 404 -12.77 -11.69 -11.50
C ALA A 404 -11.51 -12.18 -12.25
N GLU A 405 -10.33 -11.79 -11.79
CA GLU A 405 -9.07 -12.20 -12.39
C GLU A 405 -8.84 -13.71 -12.21
N ALA A 406 -8.91 -14.21 -11.00
CA ALA A 406 -8.68 -15.61 -10.70
C ALA A 406 -9.72 -16.53 -11.38
N GLU A 407 -10.98 -16.11 -11.42
CA GLU A 407 -12.04 -16.85 -12.08
C GLU A 407 -11.83 -16.89 -13.61
N ASN A 408 -11.41 -15.78 -14.23
CA ASN A 408 -11.10 -15.80 -15.66
C ASN A 408 -9.89 -16.69 -15.99
N GLU A 409 -8.94 -16.85 -15.07
CA GLU A 409 -7.80 -17.77 -15.27
C GLU A 409 -8.21 -19.24 -15.16
N LEU A 410 -9.16 -19.56 -14.29
CA LEU A 410 -9.65 -20.92 -14.05
C LEU A 410 -10.77 -21.32 -15.00
N SER A 411 -11.67 -20.41 -15.32
CA SER A 411 -12.88 -20.62 -16.12
C SER A 411 -13.01 -19.46 -17.14
N PRO A 412 -12.32 -19.54 -18.27
CA PRO A 412 -12.26 -18.45 -19.24
C PRO A 412 -13.63 -17.91 -19.65
N LEU A 413 -13.81 -16.60 -19.61
CA LEU A 413 -15.04 -15.90 -20.01
C LEU A 413 -16.28 -16.32 -19.22
N SER A 414 -16.13 -16.79 -17.97
CA SER A 414 -17.27 -17.12 -17.12
C SER A 414 -18.12 -15.88 -16.84
N SER A 415 -19.45 -16.05 -16.76
CA SER A 415 -20.36 -14.95 -16.42
C SER A 415 -20.04 -14.35 -15.06
N SER A 416 -19.59 -15.15 -14.10
CA SER A 416 -19.23 -14.70 -12.76
C SER A 416 -17.98 -13.79 -12.75
N ALA A 417 -17.00 -14.01 -13.65
CA ALA A 417 -15.87 -13.11 -13.83
C ALA A 417 -16.33 -11.74 -14.37
N PHE A 418 -17.20 -11.75 -15.39
CA PHE A 418 -17.82 -10.53 -15.91
C PHE A 418 -18.65 -9.80 -14.84
N ASP A 419 -19.50 -10.53 -14.10
CA ASP A 419 -20.34 -9.94 -13.06
C ASP A 419 -19.52 -9.25 -11.97
N ALA A 420 -18.42 -9.84 -11.56
CA ALA A 420 -17.56 -9.26 -10.52
C ALA A 420 -16.87 -7.97 -11.00
N VAL A 421 -16.20 -7.96 -12.15
CA VAL A 421 -15.55 -6.76 -12.67
C VAL A 421 -16.56 -5.67 -13.02
N ASN A 422 -17.74 -6.03 -13.53
CA ASN A 422 -18.77 -5.10 -13.92
C ASN A 422 -19.46 -4.42 -12.72
N GLN A 423 -19.49 -5.02 -11.55
CA GLN A 423 -19.93 -4.32 -10.33
C GLN A 423 -19.06 -3.10 -10.04
N VAL A 424 -17.73 -3.24 -10.18
CA VAL A 424 -16.79 -2.12 -9.99
C VAL A 424 -17.02 -1.03 -11.04
N ARG A 425 -17.22 -1.41 -12.29
CA ARG A 425 -17.48 -0.49 -13.41
C ARG A 425 -18.80 0.27 -13.27
N ARG A 426 -19.89 -0.45 -12.99
CA ARG A 426 -21.23 0.15 -12.83
C ARG A 426 -21.30 1.18 -11.72
N ARG A 427 -20.54 1.00 -10.64
CA ARG A 427 -20.46 1.95 -9.52
C ARG A 427 -20.15 3.38 -9.96
N VAL A 428 -19.34 3.54 -11.01
CA VAL A 428 -18.93 4.83 -11.56
C VAL A 428 -19.57 5.14 -12.91
N GLY A 429 -20.56 4.35 -13.33
CA GLY A 429 -21.29 4.55 -14.58
C GLY A 429 -20.57 4.11 -15.84
N MET A 430 -19.48 3.34 -15.72
CA MET A 430 -18.80 2.77 -16.88
C MET A 430 -19.58 1.58 -17.44
N PRO A 431 -19.61 1.41 -18.79
CA PRO A 431 -20.33 0.31 -19.43
C PRO A 431 -19.70 -1.04 -19.12
N ASP A 432 -20.56 -2.07 -19.08
CA ASP A 432 -20.17 -3.44 -18.80
C ASP A 432 -19.22 -3.99 -19.86
N LEU A 433 -18.17 -4.70 -19.42
CA LEU A 433 -17.43 -5.62 -20.25
C LEU A 433 -18.35 -6.80 -20.64
N GLN A 434 -18.24 -7.28 -21.89
CA GLN A 434 -19.16 -8.31 -22.40
C GLN A 434 -18.50 -9.10 -23.55
N ASN A 435 -19.05 -10.29 -23.85
CA ASN A 435 -18.55 -11.18 -24.90
C ASN A 435 -19.61 -11.50 -25.97
N THR A 436 -20.66 -10.70 -26.07
CA THR A 436 -21.81 -10.97 -26.95
C THR A 436 -21.86 -10.09 -28.20
N ASN A 437 -21.39 -8.85 -28.13
CA ASN A 437 -21.43 -7.90 -29.24
C ASN A 437 -20.03 -7.36 -29.61
N PRO A 438 -19.41 -7.90 -30.67
CA PRO A 438 -18.06 -7.49 -31.09
C PRO A 438 -17.99 -6.06 -31.67
N ALA A 439 -19.11 -5.40 -31.92
CA ALA A 439 -19.13 -4.02 -32.40
C ALA A 439 -18.94 -2.98 -31.28
N LEU A 440 -19.08 -3.37 -30.02
CA LEU A 440 -18.91 -2.48 -28.88
C LEU A 440 -17.46 -2.47 -28.38
N PRO A 441 -16.92 -1.32 -27.92
CA PRO A 441 -15.55 -1.22 -27.42
C PRO A 441 -15.31 -2.04 -26.16
N THR A 442 -16.35 -2.44 -25.45
CA THR A 442 -16.29 -3.28 -24.25
C THR A 442 -16.25 -4.78 -24.54
N TYR A 443 -16.14 -5.17 -25.82
CA TYR A 443 -16.12 -6.59 -26.21
C TYR A 443 -14.84 -7.30 -25.80
N CYS A 444 -15.00 -8.41 -25.10
CA CYS A 444 -13.95 -9.31 -24.63
C CYS A 444 -14.25 -10.73 -25.15
N GLY A 445 -13.87 -11.04 -26.39
CA GLY A 445 -14.17 -12.32 -27.04
C GLY A 445 -13.20 -13.45 -26.71
N THR A 446 -12.13 -13.19 -25.94
CA THR A 446 -11.13 -14.19 -25.52
C THR A 446 -10.74 -13.98 -24.06
N GLN A 447 -10.23 -15.05 -23.42
CA GLN A 447 -9.68 -14.98 -22.06
C GLN A 447 -8.62 -13.87 -21.93
N ALA A 448 -7.72 -13.76 -22.90
CA ALA A 448 -6.65 -12.75 -22.89
C ALA A 448 -7.24 -11.34 -22.97
N ALA A 449 -8.25 -11.10 -23.82
CA ALA A 449 -8.90 -9.80 -23.91
C ALA A 449 -9.59 -9.41 -22.59
N LEU A 450 -10.28 -10.35 -21.94
CA LEU A 450 -10.89 -10.09 -20.64
C LEU A 450 -9.83 -9.87 -19.57
N ARG A 451 -8.73 -10.64 -19.56
CA ARG A 451 -7.58 -10.44 -18.65
C ARG A 451 -7.02 -9.03 -18.77
N GLU A 452 -6.74 -8.56 -19.98
CA GLU A 452 -6.22 -7.19 -20.20
C GLU A 452 -7.17 -6.12 -19.65
N ARG A 453 -8.47 -6.31 -19.84
CA ARG A 453 -9.49 -5.37 -19.33
C ARG A 453 -9.60 -5.40 -17.80
N ILE A 454 -9.52 -6.59 -17.19
CA ILE A 454 -9.45 -6.72 -15.71
C ILE A 454 -8.17 -6.09 -15.17
N HIS A 455 -7.02 -6.28 -15.82
CA HIS A 455 -5.77 -5.64 -15.43
C HIS A 455 -5.83 -4.10 -15.53
N ASN A 456 -6.50 -3.58 -16.57
CA ASN A 456 -6.74 -2.13 -16.64
C ASN A 456 -7.72 -1.65 -15.56
N GLU A 457 -8.75 -2.44 -15.24
CA GLU A 457 -9.68 -2.11 -14.16
C GLU A 457 -8.98 -2.07 -12.79
N TRP A 458 -8.05 -3.01 -12.50
CA TRP A 458 -7.14 -2.94 -11.35
C TRP A 458 -6.38 -1.62 -11.32
N ARG A 459 -5.78 -1.24 -12.44
CA ARG A 459 -4.96 -0.03 -12.52
C ARG A 459 -5.76 1.23 -12.23
N VAL A 460 -6.92 1.44 -12.89
CA VAL A 460 -7.70 2.67 -12.75
C VAL A 460 -8.47 2.72 -11.43
N GLU A 461 -8.94 1.59 -10.92
CA GLU A 461 -9.64 1.51 -9.64
C GLU A 461 -8.71 1.77 -8.47
N PHE A 462 -7.52 1.18 -8.46
CA PHE A 462 -6.52 1.29 -7.40
C PHE A 462 -5.41 2.30 -7.70
N ALA A 463 -5.62 3.18 -8.69
CA ALA A 463 -4.69 4.26 -8.98
C ALA A 463 -4.40 5.08 -7.71
N LEU A 464 -3.13 5.27 -7.38
CA LEU A 464 -2.64 6.02 -6.22
C LEU A 464 -3.14 5.50 -4.87
N GLU A 465 -3.40 4.19 -4.78
CA GLU A 465 -3.71 3.50 -3.53
C GLU A 465 -2.55 2.56 -3.15
N GLY A 466 -1.49 3.10 -2.58
CA GLY A 466 -0.32 2.32 -2.19
C GLY A 466 0.39 1.66 -3.36
N GLY A 467 1.00 0.51 -3.10
CA GLY A 467 1.84 -0.20 -4.06
C GLY A 467 1.11 -1.16 -5.01
N HIS A 468 -0.21 -1.07 -5.21
CA HIS A 468 -0.94 -2.02 -6.06
C HIS A 468 -0.28 -2.17 -7.43
N ARG A 469 -0.13 -1.09 -8.19
CA ARG A 469 0.46 -1.11 -9.53
C ARG A 469 1.88 -1.67 -9.55
N GLN A 470 2.71 -1.31 -8.58
CA GLN A 470 4.10 -1.80 -8.46
C GLN A 470 4.16 -3.32 -8.40
N TRP A 471 3.26 -3.95 -7.66
CA TRP A 471 3.23 -5.41 -7.49
C TRP A 471 2.48 -6.11 -8.60
N ASP A 472 1.46 -5.49 -9.17
CA ASP A 472 0.70 -6.01 -10.30
C ASP A 472 1.56 -6.16 -11.55
N ILE A 473 2.34 -5.13 -11.92
CA ILE A 473 3.22 -5.22 -13.09
C ILE A 473 4.31 -6.30 -12.93
N ARG A 474 4.72 -6.61 -11.69
CA ARG A 474 5.68 -7.69 -11.42
C ARG A 474 5.02 -9.06 -11.54
N ARG A 475 3.86 -9.28 -10.90
CA ARG A 475 3.15 -10.57 -10.99
C ARG A 475 2.61 -10.86 -12.38
N TRP A 476 2.27 -9.83 -13.17
CA TRP A 476 1.89 -9.97 -14.57
C TRP A 476 3.08 -10.14 -15.52
N GLY A 477 4.30 -10.00 -15.04
CA GLY A 477 5.52 -10.15 -15.84
C GLY A 477 5.79 -9.02 -16.84
N ILE A 478 5.16 -7.86 -16.67
CA ILE A 478 5.30 -6.70 -17.57
C ILE A 478 6.16 -5.57 -16.99
N ALA A 479 6.73 -5.74 -15.80
CA ALA A 479 7.50 -4.69 -15.13
C ALA A 479 8.66 -4.16 -16.00
N ALA A 480 9.42 -5.04 -16.65
CA ALA A 480 10.50 -4.62 -17.55
C ALA A 480 10.00 -3.81 -18.75
N GLN A 481 8.83 -4.16 -19.30
CA GLN A 481 8.23 -3.43 -20.41
C GLN A 481 7.82 -2.00 -20.01
N VAL A 482 7.14 -1.86 -18.86
CA VAL A 482 6.58 -0.56 -18.46
C VAL A 482 7.59 0.34 -17.76
N LEU A 483 8.49 -0.22 -16.94
CA LEU A 483 9.45 0.57 -16.16
C LEU A 483 10.72 0.97 -16.92
N ASN A 484 11.00 0.37 -18.10
CA ASN A 484 12.04 0.84 -19.01
C ASN A 484 11.52 1.91 -19.99
N ALA A 485 10.21 2.13 -20.06
CA ALA A 485 9.65 3.20 -20.88
C ALA A 485 9.97 4.57 -20.26
N PRO A 486 10.23 5.61 -21.10
CA PRO A 486 10.37 6.97 -20.60
C PRO A 486 9.10 7.43 -19.88
N VAL A 487 9.26 8.13 -18.77
CA VAL A 487 8.15 8.70 -18.01
C VAL A 487 7.82 10.08 -18.54
N TYR A 488 6.55 10.29 -18.88
CA TYR A 488 6.07 11.54 -19.45
C TYR A 488 4.98 12.17 -18.59
N GLY A 489 4.92 13.51 -18.64
CA GLY A 489 3.81 14.35 -18.23
C GLY A 489 3.00 14.84 -19.41
N LEU A 490 2.23 15.94 -19.20
CA LEU A 490 1.36 16.55 -20.20
C LEU A 490 2.14 17.08 -21.42
N THR A 491 1.39 17.38 -22.48
CA THR A 491 1.89 18.04 -23.70
C THR A 491 1.51 19.51 -23.70
N TYR A 492 2.42 20.39 -24.11
CA TYR A 492 2.19 21.83 -24.22
C TYR A 492 2.90 22.46 -25.42
N LEU A 493 2.39 23.60 -25.88
CA LEU A 493 3.00 24.41 -26.93
C LEU A 493 3.25 25.84 -26.42
N LEU A 494 4.49 26.30 -26.54
CA LEU A 494 4.85 27.70 -26.32
C LEU A 494 4.81 28.46 -27.64
N ARG A 495 3.93 29.43 -27.77
CA ARG A 495 3.76 30.26 -28.98
C ARG A 495 3.72 31.75 -28.69
N ALA A 496 3.84 32.57 -29.72
CA ALA A 496 3.58 33.99 -29.61
C ALA A 496 2.10 34.25 -29.25
N PRO A 497 1.79 35.30 -28.45
CA PRO A 497 0.41 35.69 -28.20
C PRO A 497 -0.35 36.06 -29.46
N HIS A 498 -1.58 35.62 -29.59
CA HIS A 498 -2.51 36.17 -30.59
C HIS A 498 -3.04 37.54 -30.16
N ALA A 499 -3.73 38.26 -31.07
CA ALA A 499 -4.31 39.55 -30.74
C ALA A 499 -5.32 39.41 -29.57
N GLY A 500 -5.09 40.17 -28.52
CA GLY A 500 -5.92 40.17 -27.31
C GLY A 500 -5.51 39.19 -26.21
N GLU A 501 -4.49 38.34 -26.47
CA GLU A 501 -3.88 37.48 -25.45
C GLU A 501 -2.76 38.19 -24.70
N THR A 502 -2.63 37.89 -23.43
CA THR A 502 -1.54 38.39 -22.60
C THR A 502 -0.54 37.27 -22.35
N ALA A 503 0.71 37.51 -22.68
CA ALA A 503 1.81 36.59 -22.37
C ALA A 503 1.95 36.41 -20.85
N GLN A 504 2.29 35.19 -20.44
CA GLN A 504 2.52 34.90 -19.03
C GLN A 504 3.87 35.48 -18.57
N PRO A 505 3.96 36.06 -17.37
CA PRO A 505 5.23 36.54 -16.81
C PRO A 505 6.25 35.39 -16.74
N GLY A 506 7.46 35.61 -17.21
CA GLY A 506 8.55 34.62 -17.17
C GLY A 506 8.70 33.73 -18.41
N ASP A 507 7.78 33.75 -19.36
CA ASP A 507 7.81 32.90 -20.57
C ASP A 507 8.33 33.64 -21.82
N ASN A 508 9.22 34.59 -21.67
CA ASN A 508 9.78 35.36 -22.79
C ASN A 508 8.70 35.91 -23.76
N ASN A 509 7.62 36.46 -23.19
CA ASN A 509 6.46 36.96 -23.95
C ASN A 509 5.73 35.89 -24.79
N ARG A 510 5.67 34.65 -24.34
CA ARG A 510 4.92 33.54 -24.97
C ARG A 510 3.67 33.17 -24.18
N VAL A 511 2.73 32.57 -24.88
CA VAL A 511 1.54 31.91 -24.32
C VAL A 511 1.79 30.40 -24.35
N CYS A 512 1.30 29.71 -23.31
CA CYS A 512 1.38 28.27 -23.20
C CYS A 512 0.01 27.64 -23.44
N ASP A 513 -0.11 26.88 -24.52
CA ASP A 513 -1.29 26.06 -24.80
C ASP A 513 -1.04 24.66 -24.20
N LEU A 514 -1.71 24.33 -23.12
CA LEU A 514 -1.67 23.00 -22.54
C LEU A 514 -2.46 22.02 -23.41
N TYR A 515 -2.07 20.76 -23.36
CA TYR A 515 -2.70 19.65 -24.10
C TYR A 515 -2.73 19.86 -25.62
N SER A 516 -1.76 20.60 -26.15
CA SER A 516 -1.71 20.92 -27.57
C SER A 516 -1.46 19.68 -28.41
N SER A 517 -2.21 19.55 -29.49
CA SER A 517 -2.03 18.55 -30.54
C SER A 517 -1.16 19.04 -31.72
N ASP A 518 -0.61 20.25 -31.62
CA ASP A 518 0.28 20.81 -32.64
C ASP A 518 1.53 19.93 -32.80
N PRO A 519 2.02 19.68 -34.04
CA PRO A 519 3.25 18.88 -34.25
C PRO A 519 4.50 19.43 -33.56
N ASN A 520 4.51 20.72 -33.21
CA ASN A 520 5.61 21.36 -32.48
C ASN A 520 5.41 21.37 -30.97
N ALA A 521 4.32 20.80 -30.47
CA ALA A 521 4.06 20.69 -29.03
C ALA A 521 5.11 19.78 -28.37
N VAL A 522 5.52 20.15 -27.17
CA VAL A 522 6.52 19.44 -26.39
C VAL A 522 5.80 18.58 -25.34
N ARG A 523 6.13 17.29 -25.30
CA ARG A 523 5.73 16.40 -24.22
C ARG A 523 6.75 16.50 -23.10
N ILE A 524 6.32 16.75 -21.87
CA ILE A 524 7.22 16.79 -20.72
C ILE A 524 7.85 15.41 -20.55
N LYS A 525 9.15 15.30 -20.69
CA LYS A 525 9.90 14.08 -20.34
C LYS A 525 10.43 14.27 -18.91
N VAL A 526 9.91 13.49 -17.97
CA VAL A 526 10.32 13.55 -16.55
C VAL A 526 11.65 12.85 -16.35
N ARG A 527 11.75 11.59 -16.85
CA ARG A 527 12.98 10.77 -16.77
C ARG A 527 12.95 9.66 -17.81
N ASP A 528 14.10 9.03 -18.02
CA ASP A 528 14.18 7.73 -18.68
C ASP A 528 13.82 6.63 -17.68
N GLY A 529 13.21 5.55 -18.17
CA GLY A 529 12.98 4.37 -17.36
C GLY A 529 14.26 3.56 -17.16
N HIS A 530 14.33 2.83 -16.07
CA HIS A 530 15.40 1.87 -15.82
C HIS A 530 14.88 0.70 -14.97
N TYR A 531 15.00 -0.52 -15.49
CA TYR A 531 14.61 -1.74 -14.79
C TYR A 531 15.35 -2.94 -15.37
N GLU A 532 16.03 -3.68 -14.55
CA GLU A 532 16.71 -4.92 -14.92
C GLU A 532 15.88 -6.14 -14.56
N ALA A 533 16.06 -7.25 -15.27
CA ALA A 533 15.25 -8.46 -15.07
C ALA A 533 15.30 -9.00 -13.63
N HIS A 534 16.43 -8.82 -12.94
CA HIS A 534 16.58 -9.25 -11.54
C HIS A 534 15.84 -8.35 -10.55
N ASN A 535 15.43 -7.13 -10.94
CA ASN A 535 14.69 -6.19 -10.08
C ASN A 535 13.25 -6.66 -9.78
N VAL A 536 12.83 -7.79 -10.32
CA VAL A 536 11.57 -8.45 -9.94
C VAL A 536 11.54 -8.78 -8.45
N LEU A 537 12.69 -9.12 -7.86
CA LEU A 537 12.89 -9.25 -6.42
C LEU A 537 13.85 -8.17 -5.92
N TYR A 538 13.69 -7.75 -4.69
CA TYR A 538 14.63 -6.87 -4.03
C TYR A 538 15.89 -7.62 -3.60
N PRO A 539 17.03 -6.94 -3.50
CA PRO A 539 18.23 -7.55 -2.94
C PRO A 539 18.05 -7.86 -1.45
N ILE A 540 18.65 -8.96 -1.00
CA ILE A 540 18.69 -9.26 0.44
C ILE A 540 19.50 -8.15 1.13
N PRO A 541 18.99 -7.57 2.23
CA PRO A 541 19.60 -6.41 2.87
C PRO A 541 21.06 -6.67 3.27
N GLN A 542 21.95 -5.76 2.91
CA GLN A 542 23.40 -5.93 3.15
C GLN A 542 23.72 -6.01 4.64
N LYS A 543 23.04 -5.24 5.47
CA LYS A 543 23.24 -5.26 6.93
C LYS A 543 23.01 -6.64 7.53
N GLU A 544 21.99 -7.35 7.05
CA GLU A 544 21.67 -8.70 7.54
C GLU A 544 22.69 -9.74 7.05
N ARG A 545 23.14 -9.60 5.80
CA ARG A 545 24.21 -10.46 5.25
C ARG A 545 25.56 -10.23 5.92
N ASP A 546 25.82 -9.04 6.41
CA ASP A 546 27.03 -8.74 7.17
C ASP A 546 27.03 -9.42 8.53
N LEU A 547 25.88 -9.52 9.17
CA LEU A 547 25.68 -10.23 10.44
C LEU A 547 25.63 -11.74 10.27
N ASN A 548 25.03 -12.23 9.18
CA ASN A 548 24.89 -13.67 8.91
C ASN A 548 25.36 -14.01 7.49
N LYS A 549 26.57 -14.57 7.40
CA LYS A 549 27.22 -14.94 6.12
C LYS A 549 26.57 -16.14 5.40
N LYS A 550 25.58 -16.80 6.02
CA LYS A 550 24.80 -17.87 5.40
C LYS A 550 23.61 -17.34 4.59
N LEU A 551 23.28 -16.06 4.72
CA LEU A 551 22.26 -15.42 3.90
C LEU A 551 22.81 -15.13 2.50
N THR A 552 22.43 -15.96 1.54
CA THR A 552 22.79 -15.79 0.13
C THR A 552 22.06 -14.57 -0.46
N GLN A 553 22.66 -13.94 -1.48
CA GLN A 553 22.02 -12.84 -2.21
C GLN A 553 21.09 -13.37 -3.31
N ASN A 554 20.10 -12.58 -3.72
CA ASN A 554 19.30 -12.85 -4.90
C ASN A 554 20.15 -12.76 -6.18
N PRO A 555 19.89 -13.59 -7.20
CA PRO A 555 20.63 -13.55 -8.46
C PRO A 555 20.59 -12.16 -9.11
N GLY A 556 21.72 -11.75 -9.70
CA GLY A 556 21.86 -10.45 -10.38
C GLY A 556 22.38 -9.32 -9.49
N TYR A 557 22.34 -9.48 -8.18
CA TYR A 557 22.89 -8.49 -7.23
C TYR A 557 24.32 -8.86 -6.77
N PRO A 558 25.12 -7.88 -6.30
CA PRO A 558 26.46 -8.14 -5.75
C PRO A 558 26.41 -9.16 -4.60
N GLN A 559 27.36 -10.12 -4.63
CA GLN A 559 27.44 -11.20 -3.63
C GLN A 559 28.13 -10.76 -2.34
#